data_e87045e937ebe2efbaf4325801ee5356
#
_entry.id   e87045e937ebe2efbaf4325801ee5356
#
_cell.length_a   1.000
_cell.length_b   1.000
_cell.length_c   1.000
_cell.angle_alpha   90.00
_cell.angle_beta   90.00
_cell.angle_gamma   90.00
#
_symmetry.space_group_name_H-M   'P 1'
#
loop_
_entity.id
_entity.type
_entity.pdbx_description
1 polymer ?
#
loop_
_entity_poly.entity_id
_entity_poly.type
_entity_poly.pdbx_seq_one_letter_code
_entity_poly.pdbx_strand_id
1 'polypeptide(L)'
;MAVWRPSNGTWYVYNMVDGSLTAQLWGQAGDKPVPGDYDGDGKLDFAVFRPSNATWYVLRSSDGQVYGPQWGQSSDEPVPGDYDGDGMTDVAVRRASTFYVMLSADPSGNSTIIQQWGNASDLAVAGDYDGDGKTDIATYRPSDGTWTSLKSSNPEEEPTSITMQWGASGDQPQVGDFDGDNITDFATFRASDTVWRILLTFDNSNLEQQWGLSTDKPAPGDYDGDGKTDIAVVRPRVSETDNHSTWYILRSSDGVMMSAQWGLDGDIAVPGKYNRVTQAACTNCQ
;
A
#
# COMPACT_ATOMS: atom_id res chain seq x y z
N MET A 1 4.62 -8.42 -9.69
CA MET A 1 5.62 -7.77 -8.80
C MET A 1 5.99 -6.42 -9.37
N ALA A 2 6.07 -5.40 -8.55
CA ALA A 2 6.46 -4.07 -9.01
C ALA A 2 7.41 -3.39 -8.02
N VAL A 3 8.33 -2.60 -8.54
CA VAL A 3 9.23 -1.75 -7.74
C VAL A 3 9.29 -0.35 -8.33
N TRP A 4 9.42 0.64 -7.48
CA TRP A 4 9.78 1.99 -7.86
C TRP A 4 11.23 2.28 -7.48
N ARG A 5 12.01 2.85 -8.41
CA ARG A 5 13.43 3.14 -8.21
C ARG A 5 13.65 4.61 -7.89
N PRO A 6 13.97 4.95 -6.63
CA PRO A 6 14.17 6.34 -6.21
C PRO A 6 15.27 7.08 -6.97
N SER A 7 16.31 6.36 -7.40
CA SER A 7 17.48 6.97 -8.05
C SER A 7 17.20 7.56 -9.44
N ASN A 8 16.15 7.07 -10.12
CA ASN A 8 15.81 7.52 -11.46
C ASN A 8 14.30 7.76 -11.69
N GLY A 9 13.47 7.59 -10.65
CA GLY A 9 12.02 7.81 -10.72
C GLY A 9 11.27 6.83 -11.63
N THR A 10 11.80 5.62 -11.84
CA THR A 10 11.22 4.66 -12.78
C THR A 10 10.52 3.53 -12.04
N TRP A 11 9.33 3.20 -12.50
CA TRP A 11 8.57 2.01 -12.11
C TRP A 11 8.99 0.84 -12.99
N TYR A 12 9.22 -0.31 -12.39
CA TYR A 12 9.52 -1.57 -13.08
C TYR A 12 8.50 -2.60 -12.64
N VAL A 13 7.69 -3.07 -13.58
CA VAL A 13 6.61 -4.03 -13.32
C VAL A 13 6.90 -5.33 -14.07
N TYR A 14 6.87 -6.44 -13.34
CA TYR A 14 6.90 -7.78 -13.87
C TYR A 14 5.53 -8.43 -13.70
N ASN A 15 4.89 -8.73 -14.81
CA ASN A 15 3.63 -9.46 -14.81
C ASN A 15 3.93 -10.96 -14.69
N MET A 16 3.48 -11.57 -13.59
CA MET A 16 3.75 -12.97 -13.28
C MET A 16 2.92 -13.93 -14.13
N VAL A 17 1.83 -13.47 -14.77
CA VAL A 17 0.95 -14.30 -15.59
C VAL A 17 1.53 -14.53 -16.98
N ASP A 18 2.02 -13.47 -17.63
CA ASP A 18 2.51 -13.54 -19.02
C ASP A 18 4.02 -13.31 -19.15
N GLY A 19 4.72 -13.05 -18.04
CA GLY A 19 6.16 -12.77 -18.01
C GLY A 19 6.55 -11.43 -18.63
N SER A 20 5.59 -10.55 -18.89
CA SER A 20 5.86 -9.26 -19.52
C SER A 20 6.50 -8.28 -18.55
N LEU A 21 7.37 -7.43 -19.11
CA LEU A 21 8.08 -6.38 -18.39
C LEU A 21 7.58 -5.01 -18.84
N THR A 22 7.32 -4.14 -17.88
CA THR A 22 7.01 -2.74 -18.13
C THR A 22 7.98 -1.86 -17.35
N ALA A 23 8.54 -0.85 -18.01
CA ALA A 23 9.30 0.21 -17.36
C ALA A 23 8.63 1.54 -17.69
N GLN A 24 8.20 2.26 -16.66
CA GLN A 24 7.54 3.56 -16.80
C GLN A 24 8.33 4.61 -16.01
N LEU A 25 8.89 5.58 -16.70
CA LEU A 25 9.48 6.75 -16.05
C LEU A 25 8.35 7.63 -15.52
N TRP A 26 8.19 7.68 -14.20
CA TRP A 26 7.19 8.50 -13.53
C TRP A 26 7.63 8.79 -12.10
N GLY A 27 8.00 10.04 -11.86
CA GLY A 27 8.58 10.50 -10.62
C GLY A 27 10.02 10.98 -10.76
N GLN A 28 10.61 11.39 -9.66
CA GLN A 28 12.01 11.84 -9.55
C GLN A 28 12.56 11.49 -8.16
N ALA A 29 13.84 11.69 -7.97
CA ALA A 29 14.47 11.49 -6.67
C ALA A 29 13.83 12.36 -5.58
N GLY A 30 13.49 11.75 -4.44
CA GLY A 30 12.81 12.38 -3.31
C GLY A 30 11.29 12.29 -3.35
N ASP A 31 10.70 11.83 -4.44
CA ASP A 31 9.27 11.48 -4.47
C ASP A 31 9.00 10.24 -3.64
N LYS A 32 7.74 10.05 -3.21
CA LYS A 32 7.24 8.85 -2.53
C LYS A 32 6.25 8.14 -3.46
N PRO A 33 6.41 6.84 -3.76
CA PRO A 33 5.42 6.12 -4.56
C PRO A 33 4.11 5.96 -3.76
N VAL A 34 3.01 6.20 -4.43
CA VAL A 34 1.65 6.17 -3.88
C VAL A 34 0.68 5.54 -4.88
N PRO A 35 0.92 4.26 -5.29
CA PRO A 35 0.04 3.60 -6.23
C PRO A 35 -1.39 3.55 -5.72
N GLY A 36 -2.36 3.66 -6.63
CA GLY A 36 -3.79 3.58 -6.37
C GLY A 36 -4.55 3.58 -7.69
N ASP A 37 -5.79 3.17 -7.66
CA ASP A 37 -6.71 3.33 -8.79
C ASP A 37 -7.40 4.70 -8.67
N TYR A 38 -6.80 5.74 -9.27
CA TYR A 38 -7.30 7.11 -9.17
C TYR A 38 -8.31 7.47 -10.28
N ASP A 39 -8.53 6.56 -11.22
CA ASP A 39 -9.47 6.78 -12.32
C ASP A 39 -10.61 5.75 -12.42
N GLY A 40 -10.64 4.76 -11.49
CA GLY A 40 -11.74 3.82 -11.33
C GLY A 40 -11.78 2.71 -12.41
N ASP A 41 -10.65 2.42 -13.06
CA ASP A 41 -10.59 1.39 -14.11
C ASP A 41 -10.30 -0.03 -13.58
N GLY A 42 -10.15 -0.17 -12.25
CA GLY A 42 -9.86 -1.42 -11.55
C GLY A 42 -8.38 -1.79 -11.56
N LYS A 43 -7.47 -0.84 -11.88
CA LYS A 43 -6.02 -1.06 -11.94
C LYS A 43 -5.28 0.08 -11.29
N LEU A 44 -4.08 -0.26 -10.80
CA LEU A 44 -3.25 0.76 -10.16
C LEU A 44 -2.61 1.68 -11.20
N ASP A 45 -2.68 2.97 -10.90
CA ASP A 45 -2.00 4.03 -11.62
C ASP A 45 -0.56 4.19 -11.12
N PHE A 46 0.32 4.70 -11.99
CA PHE A 46 1.65 5.12 -11.57
C PHE A 46 1.55 6.48 -10.89
N ALA A 47 1.68 6.52 -9.59
CA ALA A 47 1.48 7.73 -8.82
C ALA A 47 2.62 7.99 -7.82
N VAL A 48 3.00 9.25 -7.69
CA VAL A 48 3.99 9.70 -6.70
C VAL A 48 3.49 10.95 -5.97
N PHE A 49 3.77 11.02 -4.67
CA PHE A 49 3.68 12.25 -3.90
C PHE A 49 5.05 12.91 -3.86
N ARG A 50 5.11 14.20 -4.21
CA ARG A 50 6.33 15.01 -4.18
C ARG A 50 6.36 15.92 -2.97
N PRO A 51 7.14 15.61 -1.93
CA PRO A 51 7.20 16.42 -0.72
C PRO A 51 7.65 17.85 -0.95
N SER A 52 8.55 18.09 -1.93
CA SER A 52 9.13 19.41 -2.16
C SER A 52 8.11 20.50 -2.56
N ASN A 53 6.97 20.10 -3.11
CA ASN A 53 5.89 21.02 -3.51
C ASN A 53 4.50 20.54 -3.08
N ALA A 54 4.43 19.43 -2.31
CA ALA A 54 3.19 18.82 -1.83
C ALA A 54 2.19 18.50 -2.98
N THR A 55 2.71 18.03 -4.12
CA THR A 55 1.91 17.72 -5.30
C THR A 55 1.90 16.21 -5.53
N TRP A 56 0.74 15.68 -5.81
CA TRP A 56 0.54 14.33 -6.30
C TRP A 56 0.65 14.33 -7.81
N TYR A 57 1.35 13.38 -8.36
CA TYR A 57 1.49 13.19 -9.80
C TYR A 57 1.00 11.79 -10.13
N VAL A 58 -0.15 11.69 -10.76
CA VAL A 58 -0.81 10.45 -11.14
C VAL A 58 -0.82 10.34 -12.66
N LEU A 59 -0.30 9.23 -13.18
CA LEU A 59 -0.40 8.84 -14.58
C LEU A 59 -1.48 7.76 -14.68
N ARG A 60 -2.65 8.14 -15.15
CA ARG A 60 -3.84 7.29 -15.22
C ARG A 60 -3.63 6.10 -16.17
N SER A 61 -4.02 4.93 -15.73
CA SER A 61 -3.82 3.67 -16.47
C SER A 61 -4.79 3.52 -17.64
N SER A 62 -6.00 4.09 -17.55
CA SER A 62 -7.03 3.98 -18.56
C SER A 62 -6.75 4.79 -19.83
N ASP A 63 -6.23 6.00 -19.71
CA ASP A 63 -6.11 6.95 -20.83
C ASP A 63 -4.74 7.62 -20.95
N GLY A 64 -3.83 7.39 -19.99
CA GLY A 64 -2.49 7.99 -19.95
C GLY A 64 -2.50 9.51 -19.65
N GLN A 65 -3.62 10.05 -19.20
CA GLN A 65 -3.69 11.46 -18.79
C GLN A 65 -3.04 11.66 -17.43
N VAL A 66 -2.60 12.88 -17.19
CA VAL A 66 -1.97 13.26 -15.93
C VAL A 66 -2.97 13.98 -15.05
N TYR A 67 -3.12 13.50 -13.81
CA TYR A 67 -3.84 14.17 -12.75
C TYR A 67 -2.84 14.60 -11.68
N GLY A 68 -2.88 15.85 -11.23
CA GLY A 68 -1.83 16.38 -10.36
C GLY A 68 -2.31 17.40 -9.33
N PRO A 69 -3.12 17.02 -8.33
CA PRO A 69 -3.57 17.93 -7.29
C PRO A 69 -2.42 18.29 -6.35
N GLN A 70 -2.43 19.54 -5.87
CA GLN A 70 -1.58 19.95 -4.75
C GLN A 70 -2.35 19.71 -3.44
N TRP A 71 -1.90 18.75 -2.66
CA TRP A 71 -2.54 18.38 -1.40
C TRP A 71 -1.53 17.91 -0.36
N GLY A 72 -1.59 18.51 0.83
CA GLY A 72 -0.68 18.18 1.92
C GLY A 72 0.42 19.24 2.10
N GLN A 73 1.47 18.83 2.82
CA GLN A 73 2.69 19.59 3.09
C GLN A 73 3.92 18.68 2.94
N SER A 74 5.11 19.28 2.90
CA SER A 74 6.37 18.54 2.69
C SER A 74 6.68 17.46 3.74
N SER A 75 6.21 17.65 4.97
CA SER A 75 6.43 16.71 6.07
C SER A 75 5.36 15.61 6.18
N ASP A 76 4.31 15.69 5.38
CA ASP A 76 3.18 14.77 5.51
C ASP A 76 3.53 13.36 5.03
N GLU A 77 2.85 12.39 5.62
CA GLU A 77 2.84 11.00 5.21
C GLU A 77 1.66 10.78 4.26
N PRO A 78 1.89 10.36 3.00
CA PRO A 78 0.78 10.01 2.11
C PRO A 78 0.11 8.70 2.59
N VAL A 79 -1.22 8.70 2.57
CA VAL A 79 -2.07 7.58 3.03
C VAL A 79 -3.29 7.43 2.08
N PRO A 80 -3.04 7.19 0.76
CA PRO A 80 -4.14 7.06 -0.20
C PRO A 80 -5.06 5.89 0.13
N GLY A 81 -6.33 6.00 -0.24
CA GLY A 81 -7.35 4.98 -0.07
C GLY A 81 -8.67 5.47 -0.65
N ASP A 82 -9.64 4.59 -0.81
CA ASP A 82 -11.02 4.95 -1.20
C ASP A 82 -11.83 5.22 0.09
N TYR A 83 -11.87 6.47 0.54
CA TYR A 83 -12.51 6.85 1.82
C TYR A 83 -14.00 7.17 1.67
N ASP A 84 -14.50 7.37 0.46
CA ASP A 84 -15.93 7.64 0.21
C ASP A 84 -16.68 6.47 -0.46
N GLY A 85 -15.95 5.44 -0.94
CA GLY A 85 -16.50 4.22 -1.48
C GLY A 85 -16.98 4.36 -2.94
N ASP A 86 -16.41 5.30 -3.70
CA ASP A 86 -16.77 5.52 -5.10
C ASP A 86 -15.98 4.61 -6.08
N GLY A 87 -15.07 3.79 -5.55
CA GLY A 87 -14.22 2.88 -6.31
C GLY A 87 -12.94 3.53 -6.83
N MET A 88 -12.69 4.80 -6.52
CA MET A 88 -11.46 5.50 -6.88
C MET A 88 -10.63 5.81 -5.63
N THR A 89 -9.32 5.85 -5.82
CA THR A 89 -8.41 6.21 -4.72
C THR A 89 -8.42 7.72 -4.46
N ASP A 90 -8.70 8.10 -3.21
CA ASP A 90 -8.62 9.47 -2.74
C ASP A 90 -7.19 9.89 -2.44
N VAL A 91 -6.94 11.18 -2.61
CA VAL A 91 -5.67 11.81 -2.23
C VAL A 91 -5.69 12.15 -0.75
N ALA A 92 -4.89 11.45 0.03
CA ALA A 92 -4.90 11.62 1.48
C ALA A 92 -3.49 11.71 2.08
N VAL A 93 -3.35 12.55 3.09
CA VAL A 93 -2.12 12.69 3.88
C VAL A 93 -2.42 12.66 5.36
N ARG A 94 -1.44 12.16 6.13
CA ARG A 94 -1.44 12.23 7.58
C ARG A 94 -0.37 13.21 8.05
N ARG A 95 -0.74 14.11 8.96
CA ARG A 95 0.15 15.04 9.66
C ARG A 95 0.00 14.88 11.14
N ALA A 96 1.04 14.40 11.80
CA ALA A 96 0.99 14.01 13.22
C ALA A 96 -0.16 13.00 13.45
N SER A 97 -1.23 13.41 14.16
CA SER A 97 -2.41 12.58 14.41
C SER A 97 -3.63 12.96 13.57
N THR A 98 -3.48 13.78 12.53
CA THR A 98 -4.62 14.25 11.73
C THR A 98 -4.50 13.75 10.30
N PHE A 99 -5.57 13.13 9.82
CA PHE A 99 -5.77 12.73 8.44
C PHE A 99 -6.48 13.85 7.69
N TYR A 100 -6.00 14.15 6.48
CA TYR A 100 -6.57 15.11 5.54
C TYR A 100 -6.82 14.38 4.23
N VAL A 101 -8.06 14.16 3.89
CA VAL A 101 -8.48 13.44 2.68
C VAL A 101 -9.18 14.42 1.74
N MET A 102 -8.78 14.42 0.48
CA MET A 102 -9.47 15.09 -0.62
C MET A 102 -10.17 14.01 -1.44
N LEU A 103 -11.49 14.04 -1.46
CA LEU A 103 -12.29 13.01 -2.10
C LEU A 103 -12.20 13.09 -3.63
N SER A 104 -12.10 11.94 -4.26
CA SER A 104 -12.00 11.76 -5.71
C SER A 104 -13.25 12.24 -6.44
N ALA A 105 -14.43 12.06 -5.83
CA ALA A 105 -15.71 12.55 -6.33
C ALA A 105 -15.77 14.07 -6.51
N ASP A 106 -14.91 14.83 -5.80
CA ASP A 106 -14.78 16.29 -5.97
C ASP A 106 -13.31 16.72 -6.07
N PRO A 107 -12.68 16.58 -7.24
CA PRO A 107 -11.28 16.93 -7.45
C PRO A 107 -11.00 18.44 -7.35
N SER A 108 -12.03 19.28 -7.15
CA SER A 108 -11.85 20.70 -6.84
C SER A 108 -11.34 20.97 -5.43
N GLY A 109 -11.34 19.92 -4.57
CA GLY A 109 -10.86 19.95 -3.20
C GLY A 109 -11.84 20.61 -2.20
N ASN A 110 -13.12 20.78 -2.56
CA ASN A 110 -14.13 21.30 -1.66
C ASN A 110 -14.72 20.21 -0.75
N SER A 111 -14.73 18.95 -1.23
CA SER A 111 -15.17 17.79 -0.45
C SER A 111 -13.97 17.14 0.21
N THR A 112 -13.85 17.29 1.55
CA THR A 112 -12.70 16.82 2.31
C THR A 112 -13.12 16.19 3.63
N ILE A 113 -12.33 15.18 4.07
CA ILE A 113 -12.39 14.65 5.42
C ILE A 113 -11.18 15.19 6.17
N ILE A 114 -11.39 15.78 7.34
CA ILE A 114 -10.33 16.18 8.27
C ILE A 114 -10.63 15.51 9.60
N GLN A 115 -9.84 14.51 9.95
CA GLN A 115 -10.08 13.67 11.11
C GLN A 115 -8.83 13.51 11.96
N GLN A 116 -8.91 13.88 13.23
CA GLN A 116 -7.87 13.54 14.20
C GLN A 116 -8.09 12.13 14.72
N TRP A 117 -7.07 11.26 14.60
CA TRP A 117 -7.12 9.88 15.04
C TRP A 117 -5.76 9.34 15.44
N GLY A 118 -5.70 8.55 16.53
CA GLY A 118 -4.45 8.01 17.06
C GLY A 118 -3.53 9.07 17.68
N ASN A 119 -2.27 8.73 17.84
CA ASN A 119 -1.20 9.62 18.32
C ASN A 119 -0.20 9.93 17.21
N ALA A 120 0.58 10.98 17.37
CA ALA A 120 1.60 11.36 16.38
C ALA A 120 2.69 10.28 16.15
N SER A 121 2.90 9.40 17.13
CA SER A 121 3.86 8.29 17.05
C SER A 121 3.29 6.99 16.46
N ASP A 122 1.98 6.93 16.28
CA ASP A 122 1.32 5.76 15.70
C ASP A 122 1.57 5.72 14.18
N LEU A 123 1.60 4.55 13.57
CA LEU A 123 1.72 4.36 12.13
C LEU A 123 0.33 4.38 11.50
N ALA A 124 0.21 4.97 10.30
CA ALA A 124 -1.03 4.85 9.52
C ALA A 124 -1.12 3.43 8.93
N VAL A 125 -2.29 2.82 9.07
CA VAL A 125 -2.62 1.47 8.58
C VAL A 125 -4.02 1.47 7.98
N ALA A 126 -4.30 2.44 7.10
CA ALA A 126 -5.60 2.61 6.47
C ALA A 126 -6.02 1.35 5.70
N GLY A 127 -7.28 0.95 5.80
CA GLY A 127 -7.87 -0.23 5.20
C GLY A 127 -9.36 -0.33 5.55
N ASP A 128 -10.11 -1.20 4.93
CA ASP A 128 -11.51 -1.47 5.27
C ASP A 128 -11.56 -2.51 6.40
N TYR A 129 -11.76 -2.08 7.65
CA TYR A 129 -11.80 -2.96 8.83
C TYR A 129 -13.21 -3.29 9.28
N ASP A 130 -14.23 -2.67 8.71
CA ASP A 130 -15.63 -2.92 9.07
C ASP A 130 -16.48 -3.52 7.92
N GLY A 131 -15.86 -3.69 6.73
CA GLY A 131 -16.43 -4.41 5.60
C GLY A 131 -17.49 -3.62 4.82
N ASP A 132 -17.45 -2.28 4.88
CA ASP A 132 -18.42 -1.43 4.18
C ASP A 132 -17.96 -1.05 2.75
N GLY A 133 -16.76 -1.48 2.35
CA GLY A 133 -16.14 -1.20 1.05
C GLY A 133 -15.38 0.13 1.00
N LYS A 134 -15.26 0.84 2.11
CA LYS A 134 -14.50 2.10 2.21
C LYS A 134 -13.24 1.93 3.03
N THR A 135 -12.27 2.77 2.78
CA THR A 135 -11.08 2.84 3.59
C THR A 135 -11.35 3.53 4.93
N ASP A 136 -11.12 2.82 6.03
CA ASP A 136 -11.18 3.38 7.38
C ASP A 136 -9.90 4.15 7.72
N ILE A 137 -10.05 5.19 8.53
CA ILE A 137 -8.93 5.89 9.16
C ILE A 137 -8.42 5.04 10.32
N ALA A 138 -7.27 4.40 10.13
CA ALA A 138 -6.73 3.48 11.12
C ALA A 138 -5.26 3.75 11.46
N THR A 139 -4.89 3.39 12.70
CA THR A 139 -3.51 3.53 13.21
C THR A 139 -3.08 2.30 14.00
N TYR A 140 -1.79 2.01 13.92
CA TYR A 140 -1.09 1.02 14.73
C TYR A 140 -0.11 1.70 15.67
N ARG A 141 -0.12 1.31 16.93
CA ARG A 141 0.81 1.81 17.95
C ARG A 141 2.00 0.88 18.14
N PRO A 142 3.21 1.26 17.66
CA PRO A 142 4.38 0.36 17.71
C PRO A 142 4.88 0.05 19.12
N SER A 143 4.50 0.86 20.12
CA SER A 143 4.96 0.66 21.50
C SER A 143 4.33 -0.55 22.20
N ASP A 144 3.10 -0.89 21.81
CA ASP A 144 2.32 -1.93 22.49
C ASP A 144 1.53 -2.85 21.57
N GLY A 145 1.51 -2.57 20.24
CA GLY A 145 0.80 -3.40 19.27
C GLY A 145 -0.71 -3.13 19.22
N THR A 146 -1.17 -1.95 19.65
CA THR A 146 -2.58 -1.60 19.58
C THR A 146 -2.95 -1.04 18.20
N TRP A 147 -3.96 -1.63 17.58
CA TRP A 147 -4.64 -1.14 16.38
C TRP A 147 -5.88 -0.37 16.78
N THR A 148 -6.14 0.74 16.11
CA THR A 148 -7.41 1.47 16.26
C THR A 148 -7.89 1.92 14.89
N SER A 149 -9.12 1.57 14.53
CA SER A 149 -9.80 1.99 13.30
C SER A 149 -11.04 2.78 13.63
N LEU A 150 -11.23 3.91 12.96
CA LEU A 150 -12.45 4.69 12.98
C LEU A 150 -13.32 4.19 11.82
N LYS A 151 -14.46 3.58 12.13
CA LYS A 151 -15.38 3.03 11.13
C LYS A 151 -15.91 4.10 10.19
N SER A 152 -15.89 3.80 8.90
CA SER A 152 -16.49 4.62 7.84
C SER A 152 -17.99 4.38 7.65
N SER A 153 -18.50 3.22 8.06
CA SER A 153 -19.85 2.73 7.74
C SER A 153 -20.98 3.59 8.31
N ASN A 154 -21.01 3.82 9.58
CA ASN A 154 -22.08 4.64 10.17
C ASN A 154 -21.58 5.38 11.41
N PRO A 155 -21.30 6.69 11.31
CA PRO A 155 -20.81 7.46 12.43
C PRO A 155 -21.83 7.64 13.56
N GLU A 156 -23.10 7.26 13.37
CA GLU A 156 -24.15 7.34 14.39
C GLU A 156 -24.38 6.01 15.13
N GLU A 157 -23.79 4.89 14.62
CA GLU A 157 -23.90 3.57 15.25
C GLU A 157 -22.68 3.26 16.13
N GLU A 158 -22.91 3.05 17.41
CA GLU A 158 -21.87 2.64 18.36
C GLU A 158 -21.63 1.10 18.30
N PRO A 159 -20.38 0.63 18.36
CA PRO A 159 -19.14 1.41 18.51
C PRO A 159 -18.70 2.03 17.17
N THR A 160 -18.35 3.32 17.20
CA THR A 160 -17.82 4.04 16.02
C THR A 160 -16.37 3.69 15.70
N SER A 161 -15.75 2.82 16.49
CA SER A 161 -14.34 2.43 16.31
C SER A 161 -14.10 0.99 16.68
N ILE A 162 -13.07 0.41 16.07
CA ILE A 162 -12.51 -0.89 16.42
C ILE A 162 -11.20 -0.64 17.17
N THR A 163 -11.01 -1.34 18.28
CA THR A 163 -9.73 -1.39 18.99
C THR A 163 -9.32 -2.84 19.17
N MET A 164 -8.14 -3.19 18.66
CA MET A 164 -7.60 -4.53 18.68
C MET A 164 -6.17 -4.53 19.24
N GLN A 165 -5.93 -5.38 20.24
CA GLN A 165 -4.57 -5.63 20.73
C GLN A 165 -4.00 -6.80 19.93
N TRP A 166 -3.18 -6.50 18.92
CA TRP A 166 -2.55 -7.51 18.06
C TRP A 166 -1.15 -7.10 17.64
N GLY A 167 -0.18 -7.85 18.12
CA GLY A 167 1.23 -7.53 17.96
C GLY A 167 1.88 -7.14 19.29
N ALA A 168 3.14 -6.73 19.21
CA ALA A 168 3.95 -6.28 20.34
C ALA A 168 4.95 -5.21 19.88
N SER A 169 5.67 -4.65 20.84
CA SER A 169 6.72 -3.67 20.54
C SER A 169 7.76 -4.25 19.56
N GLY A 170 8.04 -3.50 18.48
CA GLY A 170 8.99 -3.88 17.43
C GLY A 170 8.39 -4.67 16.28
N ASP A 171 7.11 -4.99 16.32
CA ASP A 171 6.40 -5.58 15.18
C ASP A 171 6.13 -4.51 14.12
N GLN A 172 6.13 -4.95 12.86
CA GLN A 172 5.81 -4.12 11.69
C GLN A 172 4.38 -4.45 11.26
N PRO A 173 3.43 -3.49 11.31
CA PRO A 173 2.08 -3.74 10.84
C PRO A 173 2.07 -3.96 9.32
N GLN A 174 1.19 -4.85 8.87
CA GLN A 174 0.93 -5.14 7.48
C GLN A 174 -0.57 -5.03 7.22
N VAL A 175 -0.95 -4.48 6.08
CA VAL A 175 -2.35 -4.28 5.68
C VAL A 175 -2.68 -5.24 4.54
N GLY A 176 -3.79 -5.94 4.62
CA GLY A 176 -4.26 -6.86 3.59
C GLY A 176 -5.44 -7.69 4.05
N ASP A 177 -6.16 -8.24 3.11
CA ASP A 177 -7.19 -9.28 3.30
C ASP A 177 -6.54 -10.64 3.02
N PHE A 178 -6.16 -11.37 4.08
CA PHE A 178 -5.43 -12.64 3.97
C PHE A 178 -6.36 -13.86 3.90
N ASP A 179 -7.65 -13.69 4.21
CA ASP A 179 -8.63 -14.78 4.16
C ASP A 179 -9.66 -14.64 3.04
N GLY A 180 -9.73 -13.47 2.38
CA GLY A 180 -10.56 -13.25 1.19
C GLY A 180 -12.02 -12.89 1.50
N ASP A 181 -12.27 -12.33 2.68
CA ASP A 181 -13.62 -11.88 3.07
C ASP A 181 -13.90 -10.41 2.68
N ASN A 182 -12.93 -9.75 2.05
CA ASN A 182 -12.89 -8.33 1.65
C ASN A 182 -12.81 -7.36 2.85
N ILE A 183 -12.48 -7.85 4.04
CA ILE A 183 -12.19 -7.03 5.21
C ILE A 183 -10.68 -7.04 5.46
N THR A 184 -10.14 -5.93 5.89
CA THR A 184 -8.71 -5.85 6.21
C THR A 184 -8.39 -6.57 7.50
N ASP A 185 -7.46 -7.52 7.47
CA ASP A 185 -6.99 -8.28 8.61
C ASP A 185 -5.96 -7.51 9.45
N PHE A 186 -5.84 -7.88 10.73
CA PHE A 186 -4.82 -7.35 11.62
C PHE A 186 -3.55 -8.19 11.51
N ALA A 187 -2.56 -7.73 10.74
CA ALA A 187 -1.36 -8.50 10.47
C ALA A 187 -0.08 -7.79 10.93
N THR A 188 0.86 -8.55 11.47
CA THR A 188 2.18 -8.04 11.85
C THR A 188 3.28 -8.98 11.38
N PHE A 189 4.44 -8.42 11.03
CA PHE A 189 5.67 -9.15 10.80
C PHE A 189 6.68 -8.78 11.88
N ARG A 190 7.24 -9.79 12.55
CA ARG A 190 8.32 -9.59 13.53
C ARG A 190 9.64 -10.05 12.95
N ALA A 191 10.54 -9.11 12.66
CA ALA A 191 11.82 -9.40 12.05
C ALA A 191 12.74 -10.26 12.94
N SER A 192 12.61 -10.21 14.28
CA SER A 192 13.49 -10.95 15.20
C SER A 192 13.26 -12.46 15.20
N ASP A 193 12.05 -12.91 14.93
CA ASP A 193 11.69 -14.34 14.82
C ASP A 193 11.22 -14.74 13.42
N THR A 194 11.10 -13.76 12.51
CA THR A 194 10.64 -13.92 11.12
C THR A 194 9.25 -14.50 10.99
N VAL A 195 8.37 -14.20 11.97
CA VAL A 195 7.01 -14.71 12.02
C VAL A 195 6.02 -13.62 11.64
N TRP A 196 5.15 -13.99 10.72
CA TRP A 196 3.92 -13.26 10.41
C TRP A 196 2.84 -13.73 11.37
N ARG A 197 2.13 -12.80 11.99
CA ARG A 197 1.00 -13.05 12.87
C ARG A 197 -0.19 -12.30 12.34
N ILE A 198 -1.22 -13.05 11.96
CA ILE A 198 -2.39 -12.51 11.28
C ILE A 198 -3.62 -12.96 12.06
N LEU A 199 -4.42 -12.00 12.49
CA LEU A 199 -5.75 -12.23 13.04
C LEU A 199 -6.74 -12.05 11.89
N LEU A 200 -7.31 -13.17 11.44
CA LEU A 200 -8.26 -13.22 10.34
C LEU A 200 -9.63 -12.70 10.80
N THR A 201 -10.22 -11.78 10.03
CA THR A 201 -11.47 -11.11 10.41
C THR A 201 -12.69 -12.00 10.22
N PHE A 202 -12.67 -12.92 9.26
CA PHE A 202 -13.77 -13.85 8.96
C PHE A 202 -14.25 -14.67 10.16
N ASP A 203 -13.33 -15.25 10.92
CA ASP A 203 -13.66 -16.17 12.02
C ASP A 203 -12.89 -15.89 13.32
N ASN A 204 -12.12 -14.80 13.36
CA ASN A 204 -11.21 -14.43 14.44
C ASN A 204 -10.15 -15.51 14.75
N SER A 205 -9.78 -16.32 13.78
CA SER A 205 -8.70 -17.28 13.92
C SER A 205 -7.33 -16.63 13.74
N ASN A 206 -6.33 -17.26 14.35
CA ASN A 206 -4.95 -16.79 14.29
C ASN A 206 -4.17 -17.62 13.28
N LEU A 207 -3.51 -16.94 12.34
CA LEU A 207 -2.52 -17.54 11.45
C LEU A 207 -1.12 -17.09 11.88
N GLU A 208 -0.26 -18.04 12.24
CA GLU A 208 1.16 -17.79 12.45
C GLU A 208 1.97 -18.51 11.36
N GLN A 209 2.74 -17.73 10.60
CA GLN A 209 3.58 -18.26 9.53
C GLN A 209 5.00 -17.74 9.66
N GLN A 210 5.97 -18.64 9.83
CA GLN A 210 7.38 -18.26 9.75
C GLN A 210 7.75 -18.11 8.26
N TRP A 211 8.15 -16.91 7.87
CA TRP A 211 8.49 -16.59 6.49
C TRP A 211 9.44 -15.42 6.38
N GLY A 212 10.51 -15.60 5.60
CA GLY A 212 11.52 -14.57 5.40
C GLY A 212 12.73 -14.70 6.32
N LEU A 213 13.57 -13.69 6.33
CA LEU A 213 14.72 -13.49 7.21
C LEU A 213 14.57 -12.14 7.95
N SER A 214 15.38 -11.94 8.98
CA SER A 214 15.34 -10.69 9.78
C SER A 214 15.69 -9.42 8.98
N THR A 215 16.37 -9.57 7.86
CA THR A 215 16.76 -8.47 6.95
C THR A 215 15.77 -8.22 5.83
N ASP A 216 14.82 -9.13 5.65
CA ASP A 216 13.84 -9.03 4.57
C ASP A 216 12.81 -7.93 4.88
N LYS A 217 12.27 -7.34 3.83
CA LYS A 217 11.21 -6.32 3.93
C LYS A 217 9.87 -6.95 3.56
N PRO A 218 8.85 -6.85 4.41
CA PRO A 218 7.50 -7.29 4.06
C PRO A 218 7.00 -6.59 2.79
N ALA A 219 6.29 -7.33 1.96
CA ALA A 219 5.65 -6.83 0.74
C ALA A 219 4.42 -7.68 0.42
N PRO A 220 3.41 -7.74 1.33
CA PRO A 220 2.20 -8.52 1.10
C PRO A 220 1.43 -8.00 -0.11
N GLY A 221 0.65 -8.88 -0.76
CA GLY A 221 -0.20 -8.53 -1.91
C GLY A 221 -0.74 -9.79 -2.56
N ASP A 222 -1.77 -9.67 -3.38
CA ASP A 222 -2.31 -10.77 -4.18
C ASP A 222 -1.43 -10.98 -5.42
N TYR A 223 -0.54 -11.98 -5.38
CA TYR A 223 0.41 -12.28 -6.46
C TYR A 223 -0.07 -13.41 -7.39
N ASP A 224 -0.99 -14.23 -6.94
CA ASP A 224 -1.53 -15.33 -7.75
C ASP A 224 -2.94 -15.08 -8.29
N GLY A 225 -3.60 -14.00 -7.84
CA GLY A 225 -4.87 -13.52 -8.38
C GLY A 225 -6.09 -14.23 -7.82
N ASP A 226 -5.96 -14.84 -6.62
CA ASP A 226 -7.07 -15.57 -5.97
C ASP A 226 -7.98 -14.65 -5.12
N GLY A 227 -7.62 -13.37 -5.00
CA GLY A 227 -8.36 -12.37 -4.23
C GLY A 227 -7.90 -12.25 -2.78
N LYS A 228 -6.93 -13.06 -2.34
CA LYS A 228 -6.37 -13.00 -1.00
C LYS A 228 -4.97 -12.38 -1.02
N THR A 229 -4.58 -11.80 0.09
CA THR A 229 -3.23 -11.30 0.26
C THR A 229 -2.25 -12.43 0.55
N ASP A 230 -1.23 -12.57 -0.29
CA ASP A 230 -0.12 -13.51 -0.09
C ASP A 230 0.89 -12.96 0.91
N ILE A 231 1.49 -13.87 1.69
CA ILE A 231 2.63 -13.52 2.54
C ILE A 231 3.88 -13.41 1.68
N ALA A 232 4.47 -12.23 1.62
CA ALA A 232 5.62 -12.00 0.78
C ALA A 232 6.68 -11.12 1.44
N VAL A 233 7.94 -11.38 1.10
CA VAL A 233 9.07 -10.56 1.52
C VAL A 233 10.00 -10.28 0.35
N VAL A 234 10.62 -9.12 0.38
CA VAL A 234 11.71 -8.73 -0.53
C VAL A 234 13.01 -8.78 0.24
N ARG A 235 13.90 -9.66 -0.20
CA ARG A 235 15.25 -9.79 0.34
C ARG A 235 16.18 -8.86 -0.40
N PRO A 236 16.80 -7.89 0.29
CA PRO A 236 17.84 -7.06 -0.29
C PRO A 236 19.00 -7.94 -0.80
N ARG A 237 19.82 -7.35 -1.64
CA ARG A 237 21.04 -7.94 -2.17
C ARG A 237 21.82 -8.78 -1.15
N VAL A 238 22.26 -9.98 -1.57
CA VAL A 238 23.04 -10.90 -0.73
C VAL A 238 24.51 -11.03 -1.16
N SER A 239 24.95 -10.39 -2.27
CA SER A 239 26.29 -10.56 -2.84
C SER A 239 26.80 -9.25 -3.47
N GLU A 240 28.12 -9.02 -3.43
CA GLU A 240 28.74 -7.85 -4.10
C GLU A 240 28.68 -7.94 -5.65
N THR A 241 28.47 -9.12 -6.18
CA THR A 241 28.43 -9.38 -7.64
C THR A 241 27.01 -9.37 -8.22
N ASP A 242 25.98 -9.44 -7.35
CA ASP A 242 24.57 -9.42 -7.76
C ASP A 242 23.83 -8.37 -6.95
N ASN A 243 23.35 -7.32 -7.58
CA ASN A 243 22.62 -6.22 -6.95
C ASN A 243 21.10 -6.34 -7.06
N HIS A 244 20.59 -7.52 -7.49
CA HIS A 244 19.16 -7.76 -7.57
C HIS A 244 18.58 -8.14 -6.20
N SER A 245 17.40 -7.63 -5.91
CA SER A 245 16.56 -8.11 -4.82
C SER A 245 15.85 -9.39 -5.20
N THR A 246 15.59 -10.26 -4.22
CA THR A 246 14.81 -11.48 -4.45
C THR A 246 13.51 -11.44 -3.70
N TRP A 247 12.43 -11.65 -4.40
CA TRP A 247 11.09 -11.81 -3.84
C TRP A 247 10.85 -13.26 -3.45
N TYR A 248 10.30 -13.48 -2.26
CA TYR A 248 9.85 -14.77 -1.77
C TYR A 248 8.39 -14.62 -1.39
N ILE A 249 7.52 -15.30 -2.10
CA ILE A 249 6.06 -15.21 -2.00
C ILE A 249 5.54 -16.58 -1.59
N LEU A 250 4.77 -16.65 -0.53
CA LEU A 250 4.00 -17.82 -0.12
C LEU A 250 2.55 -17.60 -0.57
N ARG A 251 2.13 -18.32 -1.60
CA ARG A 251 0.79 -18.14 -2.18
C ARG A 251 -0.29 -18.59 -1.22
N SER A 252 -1.35 -17.78 -1.13
CA SER A 252 -2.54 -18.06 -0.31
C SER A 252 -3.35 -19.23 -0.84
N SER A 253 -3.43 -19.38 -2.18
CA SER A 253 -4.26 -20.38 -2.85
C SER A 253 -3.84 -21.83 -2.61
N ASP A 254 -2.54 -22.12 -2.51
CA ASP A 254 -2.03 -23.49 -2.42
C ASP A 254 -0.83 -23.69 -1.46
N GLY A 255 -0.38 -22.60 -0.80
CA GLY A 255 0.77 -22.64 0.11
C GLY A 255 2.11 -22.90 -0.59
N VAL A 256 2.19 -22.79 -1.92
CA VAL A 256 3.42 -23.01 -2.66
C VAL A 256 4.29 -21.76 -2.68
N MET A 257 5.58 -21.94 -2.39
CA MET A 257 6.56 -20.87 -2.49
C MET A 257 6.85 -20.52 -3.94
N MET A 258 6.81 -19.23 -4.24
CA MET A 258 7.38 -18.65 -5.45
C MET A 258 8.58 -17.78 -5.11
N SER A 259 9.59 -17.75 -5.97
CA SER A 259 10.70 -16.80 -5.85
C SER A 259 11.08 -16.22 -7.19
N ALA A 260 11.44 -14.96 -7.21
CA ALA A 260 11.91 -14.28 -8.41
C ALA A 260 12.92 -13.19 -8.07
N GLN A 261 13.96 -13.06 -8.89
CA GLN A 261 14.86 -11.91 -8.81
C GLN A 261 14.21 -10.74 -9.55
N TRP A 262 13.89 -9.68 -8.83
CA TRP A 262 13.26 -8.49 -9.39
C TRP A 262 13.55 -7.24 -8.57
N GLY A 263 13.93 -6.16 -9.27
CA GLY A 263 14.35 -4.93 -8.65
C GLY A 263 15.84 -4.95 -8.26
N LEU A 264 16.35 -3.80 -7.87
CA LEU A 264 17.71 -3.62 -7.38
C LEU A 264 17.69 -3.24 -5.90
N ASP A 265 18.84 -3.34 -5.27
CA ASP A 265 19.00 -2.82 -3.91
C ASP A 265 18.69 -1.32 -3.87
N GLY A 266 17.87 -0.91 -2.91
CA GLY A 266 17.36 0.46 -2.79
C GLY A 266 16.05 0.75 -3.54
N ASP A 267 15.56 -0.19 -4.37
CA ASP A 267 14.22 -0.08 -4.93
C ASP A 267 13.15 -0.22 -3.82
N ILE A 268 12.01 0.44 -4.00
CA ILE A 268 10.86 0.36 -3.10
C ILE A 268 9.85 -0.62 -3.71
N ALA A 269 9.48 -1.65 -2.96
CA ALA A 269 8.41 -2.56 -3.35
C ALA A 269 7.07 -1.82 -3.38
N VAL A 270 6.32 -2.00 -4.44
CA VAL A 270 5.00 -1.39 -4.67
C VAL A 270 4.06 -2.46 -5.25
N PRO A 271 3.67 -3.46 -4.43
CA PRO A 271 2.85 -4.56 -4.91
C PRO A 271 1.51 -4.08 -5.45
N GLY A 272 0.97 -4.79 -6.45
CA GLY A 272 -0.34 -4.50 -7.00
C GLY A 272 -0.50 -4.84 -8.47
N LYS A 273 -1.69 -4.64 -9.00
CA LYS A 273 -2.07 -4.88 -10.39
C LYS A 273 -1.85 -3.63 -11.25
N TYR A 274 -0.82 -3.62 -12.10
CA TYR A 274 -0.53 -2.52 -13.02
C TYR A 274 -0.83 -2.89 -14.47
N ASN A 275 -1.35 -1.92 -15.25
CA ASN A 275 -1.45 -2.04 -16.71
C ASN A 275 -0.19 -1.56 -17.42
N ARG A 276 -0.01 -2.08 -18.66
CA ARG A 276 0.82 -1.37 -19.64
C ARG A 276 0.11 -0.09 -20.03
N VAL A 277 0.65 1.06 -19.68
CA VAL A 277 0.28 2.31 -20.34
C VAL A 277 0.87 2.25 -21.74
N THR A 278 0.02 2.11 -22.77
CA THR A 278 0.45 2.29 -24.15
C THR A 278 0.70 3.78 -24.36
N GLN A 279 1.95 4.21 -24.15
CA GLN A 279 2.35 5.59 -24.47
C GLN A 279 2.09 5.89 -25.94
N ALA A 280 1.17 6.80 -26.20
CA ALA A 280 1.35 7.72 -27.31
C ALA A 280 2.62 8.51 -27.01
N ALA A 281 3.62 8.42 -27.88
CA ALA A 281 4.94 9.00 -27.67
C ALA A 281 4.86 10.43 -27.11
N CYS A 282 5.31 10.60 -25.87
CA CYS A 282 5.42 11.93 -25.27
C CYS A 282 6.61 12.64 -25.94
N THR A 283 6.32 13.49 -26.92
CA THR A 283 7.31 14.25 -27.67
C THR A 283 7.88 15.46 -26.91
N ASN A 284 7.43 15.72 -25.67
CA ASN A 284 7.87 16.88 -24.88
C ASN A 284 7.84 16.64 -23.37
N CYS A 285 8.51 15.59 -22.86
CA CYS A 285 8.77 15.42 -21.42
C CYS A 285 10.27 15.68 -21.17
N GLN A 286 10.67 16.95 -21.11
CA GLN A 286 11.91 17.38 -20.48
C GLN A 286 11.62 18.03 -19.14
#